data_93ec4006ef1034839fb9b500e01cfff6
#
_entry.id   93ec4006ef1034839fb9b500e01cfff6
#
_cell.length_a   1.000
_cell.length_b   1.000
_cell.length_c   1.000
_cell.angle_alpha   90.00
_cell.angle_beta   90.00
_cell.angle_gamma   90.00
#
_symmetry.space_group_name_H-M   'P 1'
#
loop_
_entity.id
_entity.type
_entity.pdbx_description
1 polymer ?
#
loop_
_entity_poly.entity_id
_entity_poly.type
_entity_poly.pdbx_seq_one_letter_code
_entity_poly.pdbx_strand_id
1 'polypeptide(L)'
;ASDLNPVAVTINKAMIEIPPRFAGRKPVGPVPPSTQKALSISDWKGAQGLAEDVRRYGHWMREEAQKRIGHLYPQVEISADMALERPDLQEYVGKKLTVIAWLWARTVKSPNPAFAHVDVPLVSTFILSSKAGKEAWVEPVVDGDSYRFEVRMGKPPEAAKLGTTAGKRKAFFCLLSHTALTYDHIRKEGQAGRMGQRLMAIVAEGHGGRVYLSPSAMQAEIAKQASPEW
;
A
#
# COMPACT_ATOMS: atom_id res chain seq x y z
N ALA A 1 2.14 -34.05 13.90
CA ALA A 1 1.80 -32.93 14.74
C ALA A 1 0.34 -32.56 14.52
N SER A 2 -0.42 -32.34 15.57
CA SER A 2 -1.79 -31.86 15.53
C SER A 2 -1.90 -30.55 16.32
N ASP A 3 -2.69 -29.62 15.82
CA ASP A 3 -3.00 -28.35 16.47
C ASP A 3 -4.45 -28.01 16.16
N LEU A 4 -5.12 -27.29 17.05
CA LEU A 4 -6.48 -26.78 16.81
C LEU A 4 -6.48 -25.60 15.83
N ASN A 5 -5.35 -24.90 15.69
CA ASN A 5 -5.20 -23.79 14.77
C ASN A 5 -4.77 -24.30 13.37
N PRO A 6 -5.62 -24.18 12.33
CA PRO A 6 -5.29 -24.65 10.99
C PRO A 6 -4.06 -23.96 10.37
N VAL A 7 -3.78 -22.72 10.78
CA VAL A 7 -2.57 -22.00 10.33
C VAL A 7 -1.31 -22.66 10.89
N ALA A 8 -1.30 -23.00 12.17
CA ALA A 8 -0.16 -23.72 12.80
C ALA A 8 0.06 -25.08 12.14
N VAL A 9 -1.01 -25.83 11.85
CA VAL A 9 -0.93 -27.12 11.14
C VAL A 9 -0.33 -26.94 9.75
N THR A 10 -0.73 -25.90 9.00
CA THR A 10 -0.22 -25.62 7.66
C THR A 10 1.26 -25.27 7.70
N ILE A 11 1.70 -24.44 8.66
CA ILE A 11 3.11 -24.09 8.86
C ILE A 11 3.93 -25.33 9.17
N ASN A 12 3.47 -26.16 10.10
CA ASN A 12 4.16 -27.40 10.47
C ASN A 12 4.31 -28.36 9.26
N LYS A 13 3.26 -28.54 8.47
CA LYS A 13 3.32 -29.33 7.26
C LYS A 13 4.31 -28.77 6.25
N ALA A 14 4.29 -27.47 6.01
CA ALA A 14 5.17 -26.80 5.05
C ALA A 14 6.66 -26.94 5.45
N MET A 15 6.96 -26.87 6.75
CA MET A 15 8.33 -26.91 7.24
C MET A 15 8.88 -28.30 7.51
N ILE A 16 8.06 -29.24 8.01
CA ILE A 16 8.52 -30.52 8.55
C ILE A 16 8.13 -31.69 7.65
N GLU A 17 6.91 -31.71 7.13
CA GLU A 17 6.36 -32.85 6.39
C GLU A 17 6.66 -32.77 4.89
N ILE A 18 6.42 -31.63 4.27
CA ILE A 18 6.51 -31.49 2.80
C ILE A 18 7.96 -31.62 2.30
N PRO A 19 8.98 -30.95 2.84
CA PRO A 19 10.33 -31.01 2.30
C PRO A 19 10.92 -32.43 2.22
N PRO A 20 10.81 -33.29 3.24
CA PRO A 20 11.30 -34.67 3.14
C PRO A 20 10.56 -35.54 2.10
N ARG A 21 9.25 -35.27 1.88
CA ARG A 21 8.45 -36.04 0.89
C ARG A 21 8.90 -35.79 -0.55
N PHE A 22 9.51 -34.63 -0.82
CA PHE A 22 9.99 -34.23 -2.14
C PHE A 22 11.50 -34.22 -2.24
N ALA A 23 12.21 -34.75 -1.25
CA ALA A 23 13.67 -34.80 -1.27
C ALA A 23 14.18 -35.60 -2.49
N GLY A 24 15.18 -35.03 -3.17
CA GLY A 24 15.81 -35.62 -4.35
C GLY A 24 14.97 -35.60 -5.62
N ARG A 25 13.76 -35.05 -5.59
CA ARG A 25 12.91 -34.93 -6.79
C ARG A 25 13.31 -33.71 -7.61
N LYS A 26 13.28 -33.84 -8.94
CA LYS A 26 13.44 -32.73 -9.85
C LYS A 26 12.21 -31.81 -9.82
N PRO A 27 12.36 -30.50 -10.07
CA PRO A 27 11.25 -29.58 -10.13
C PRO A 27 10.32 -29.90 -11.30
N VAL A 28 9.02 -29.64 -11.10
CA VAL A 28 7.94 -29.87 -12.09
C VAL A 28 7.24 -28.59 -12.52
N GLY A 29 7.50 -27.47 -11.83
CA GLY A 29 6.91 -26.18 -12.13
C GLY A 29 7.32 -25.60 -13.48
N PRO A 30 6.57 -24.62 -14.00
CA PRO A 30 6.84 -23.97 -15.29
C PRO A 30 8.24 -23.36 -15.32
N VAL A 31 8.99 -23.59 -16.40
CA VAL A 31 10.33 -23.04 -16.56
C VAL A 31 10.24 -21.62 -17.10
N PRO A 32 10.71 -20.59 -16.37
CA PRO A 32 10.73 -19.23 -16.89
C PRO A 32 11.63 -19.14 -18.14
N PRO A 33 11.27 -18.33 -19.15
CA PRO A 33 12.07 -18.15 -20.37
C PRO A 33 13.51 -17.74 -20.09
N SER A 34 13.72 -16.93 -19.05
CA SER A 34 15.06 -16.46 -18.62
C SER A 34 15.95 -17.56 -18.04
N THR A 35 15.38 -18.68 -17.63
CA THR A 35 16.09 -19.75 -16.92
C THR A 35 16.35 -20.99 -17.80
N GLN A 36 15.86 -21.01 -19.04
CA GLN A 36 16.00 -22.16 -19.94
C GLN A 36 17.45 -22.58 -20.23
N LYS A 37 18.40 -21.64 -20.16
CA LYS A 37 19.83 -21.92 -20.35
C LYS A 37 20.58 -22.45 -19.13
N ALA A 38 20.00 -22.39 -17.93
CA ALA A 38 20.69 -22.74 -16.68
C ALA A 38 20.33 -24.15 -16.12
N LEU A 39 19.55 -24.94 -16.84
CA LEU A 39 18.96 -26.19 -16.34
C LEU A 39 19.74 -27.46 -16.67
N SER A 40 21.06 -27.43 -16.60
CA SER A 40 21.88 -28.65 -16.64
C SER A 40 22.19 -29.23 -15.24
N ILE A 41 21.38 -28.91 -14.21
CA ILE A 41 21.51 -29.58 -12.91
C ILE A 41 20.89 -30.98 -13.05
N SER A 42 21.74 -31.97 -13.13
CA SER A 42 21.33 -33.38 -13.23
C SER A 42 21.04 -34.03 -11.87
N ASP A 43 21.53 -33.44 -10.79
CA ASP A 43 21.43 -34.02 -9.43
C ASP A 43 20.78 -33.04 -8.44
N TRP A 44 19.54 -33.31 -8.10
CA TRP A 44 18.73 -32.51 -7.15
C TRP A 44 18.84 -33.12 -5.74
N LYS A 45 19.62 -32.49 -4.85
CA LYS A 45 19.83 -32.97 -3.48
C LYS A 45 18.85 -32.37 -2.48
N GLY A 46 18.38 -33.14 -1.52
CA GLY A 46 17.49 -32.69 -0.47
C GLY A 46 16.25 -31.98 -1.04
N ALA A 47 15.90 -30.81 -0.51
CA ALA A 47 14.73 -30.03 -0.92
C ALA A 47 14.99 -29.04 -2.08
N GLN A 48 16.11 -29.14 -2.79
CA GLN A 48 16.47 -28.19 -3.84
C GLN A 48 15.45 -28.13 -4.97
N GLY A 49 14.91 -29.26 -5.42
CA GLY A 49 13.87 -29.31 -6.46
C GLY A 49 12.58 -28.64 -6.01
N LEU A 50 12.17 -28.86 -4.77
CA LEU A 50 11.01 -28.19 -4.18
C LEU A 50 11.22 -26.68 -4.07
N ALA A 51 12.40 -26.24 -3.63
CA ALA A 51 12.73 -24.83 -3.54
C ALA A 51 12.72 -24.15 -4.93
N GLU A 52 13.16 -24.88 -5.95
CA GLU A 52 13.10 -24.42 -7.34
C GLU A 52 11.66 -24.35 -7.84
N ASP A 53 10.79 -25.30 -7.49
CA ASP A 53 9.36 -25.25 -7.81
C ASP A 53 8.69 -24.02 -7.19
N VAL A 54 8.93 -23.74 -5.92
CA VAL A 54 8.41 -22.54 -5.25
C VAL A 54 8.83 -21.28 -6.01
N ARG A 55 10.09 -21.21 -6.46
CA ARG A 55 10.63 -20.06 -7.22
C ARG A 55 9.94 -19.94 -8.59
N ARG A 56 9.76 -21.04 -9.31
CA ARG A 56 9.10 -21.08 -10.64
C ARG A 56 7.63 -20.71 -10.57
N TYR A 57 6.89 -21.29 -9.62
CA TYR A 57 5.49 -20.93 -9.43
C TYR A 57 5.33 -19.48 -8.96
N GLY A 58 6.20 -18.99 -8.07
CA GLY A 58 6.21 -17.57 -7.67
C GLY A 58 6.46 -16.63 -8.85
N HIS A 59 7.36 -16.98 -9.75
CA HIS A 59 7.61 -16.21 -10.97
C HIS A 59 6.40 -16.24 -11.92
N TRP A 60 5.85 -17.42 -12.16
CA TRP A 60 4.65 -17.57 -12.98
C TRP A 60 3.45 -16.79 -12.42
N MET A 61 3.20 -16.87 -11.11
CA MET A 61 2.13 -16.11 -10.46
C MET A 61 2.32 -14.60 -10.65
N ARG A 62 3.54 -14.11 -10.52
CA ARG A 62 3.85 -12.69 -10.72
C ARG A 62 3.59 -12.26 -12.18
N GLU A 63 4.03 -13.05 -13.15
CA GLU A 63 3.79 -12.74 -14.58
C GLU A 63 2.31 -12.80 -14.92
N GLU A 64 1.59 -13.77 -14.40
CA GLU A 64 0.16 -13.90 -14.63
C GLU A 64 -0.63 -12.76 -13.98
N ALA A 65 -0.27 -12.36 -12.76
CA ALA A 65 -0.83 -11.19 -12.10
C ALA A 65 -0.55 -9.90 -12.91
N GLN A 66 0.69 -9.73 -13.40
CA GLN A 66 1.05 -8.59 -14.24
C GLN A 66 0.20 -8.52 -15.51
N LYS A 67 -0.08 -9.65 -16.16
CA LYS A 67 -0.97 -9.69 -17.35
C LYS A 67 -2.40 -9.29 -17.01
N ARG A 68 -2.93 -9.79 -15.88
CA ARG A 68 -4.35 -9.59 -15.51
C ARG A 68 -4.62 -8.23 -14.92
N ILE A 69 -3.78 -7.75 -14.03
CA ILE A 69 -4.04 -6.54 -13.24
C ILE A 69 -2.97 -5.46 -13.39
N GLY A 70 -1.90 -5.69 -14.17
CA GLY A 70 -0.81 -4.72 -14.31
C GLY A 70 -1.26 -3.36 -14.85
N HIS A 71 -2.31 -3.32 -15.68
CA HIS A 71 -2.89 -2.08 -16.19
C HIS A 71 -3.53 -1.20 -15.08
N LEU A 72 -3.89 -1.79 -13.93
CA LEU A 72 -4.41 -1.08 -12.76
C LEU A 72 -3.28 -0.45 -11.91
N TYR A 73 -2.01 -0.76 -12.21
CA TYR A 73 -0.82 -0.23 -11.53
C TYR A 73 -0.01 0.62 -12.50
N PRO A 74 -0.49 1.84 -12.82
CA PRO A 74 0.17 2.68 -13.81
C PRO A 74 1.53 3.12 -13.31
N GLN A 75 2.39 3.45 -14.25
CA GLN A 75 3.65 4.09 -13.95
C GLN A 75 3.43 5.60 -13.74
N VAL A 76 4.14 6.16 -12.76
CA VAL A 76 4.20 7.60 -12.54
C VAL A 76 5.53 8.11 -13.06
N GLU A 77 5.49 9.03 -14.01
CA GLU A 77 6.67 9.74 -14.49
C GLU A 77 7.01 10.88 -13.53
N ILE A 78 8.26 10.91 -13.09
CA ILE A 78 8.74 11.95 -12.18
C ILE A 78 9.21 13.12 -13.00
N SER A 79 8.49 14.25 -12.91
CA SER A 79 8.83 15.49 -13.61
C SER A 79 9.92 16.28 -12.87
N ALA A 80 10.56 17.20 -13.59
CA ALA A 80 11.51 18.14 -13.00
C ALA A 80 10.82 19.04 -11.95
N ASP A 81 9.57 19.45 -12.19
CA ASP A 81 8.80 20.29 -11.26
C ASP A 81 8.54 19.57 -9.93
N MET A 82 8.24 18.28 -9.96
CA MET A 82 8.11 17.46 -8.74
C MET A 82 9.42 17.43 -7.95
N ALA A 83 10.55 17.42 -8.62
CA ALA A 83 11.87 17.38 -7.98
C ALA A 83 12.29 18.75 -7.41
N LEU A 84 11.76 19.87 -7.93
CA LEU A 84 11.97 21.19 -7.34
C LEU A 84 11.37 21.29 -5.94
N GLU A 85 10.18 20.74 -5.74
CA GLU A 85 9.50 20.72 -4.44
C GLU A 85 10.01 19.60 -3.53
N ARG A 86 10.52 18.52 -4.13
CA ARG A 86 10.93 17.28 -3.49
C ARG A 86 12.33 16.85 -3.98
N PRO A 87 13.41 17.38 -3.37
CA PRO A 87 14.79 17.08 -3.79
C PRO A 87 15.15 15.58 -3.78
N ASP A 88 14.48 14.79 -2.96
CA ASP A 88 14.64 13.34 -2.91
C ASP A 88 14.18 12.64 -4.21
N LEU A 89 13.41 13.32 -5.07
CA LEU A 89 12.98 12.81 -6.36
C LEU A 89 13.97 13.12 -7.49
N GLN A 90 15.02 13.89 -7.24
CA GLN A 90 15.98 14.34 -8.27
C GLN A 90 16.61 13.16 -9.04
N GLU A 91 16.93 12.08 -8.35
CA GLU A 91 17.50 10.88 -8.99
C GLU A 91 16.53 10.13 -9.92
N TYR A 92 15.22 10.43 -9.81
CA TYR A 92 14.15 9.79 -10.59
C TYR A 92 13.61 10.67 -11.71
N VAL A 93 14.08 11.90 -11.89
CA VAL A 93 13.60 12.81 -12.94
C VAL A 93 13.71 12.14 -14.31
N GLY A 94 12.62 12.16 -15.07
CA GLY A 94 12.49 11.50 -16.37
C GLY A 94 12.32 9.98 -16.31
N LYS A 95 12.32 9.38 -15.12
CA LYS A 95 12.05 7.94 -14.95
C LYS A 95 10.58 7.69 -14.64
N LYS A 96 10.10 6.53 -15.04
CA LYS A 96 8.77 6.02 -14.73
C LYS A 96 8.87 5.03 -13.57
N LEU A 97 8.21 5.33 -12.46
CA LEU A 97 8.15 4.48 -11.29
C LEU A 97 6.83 3.71 -11.26
N THR A 98 6.89 2.41 -11.00
CA THR A 98 5.70 1.57 -10.89
C THR A 98 5.00 1.84 -9.56
N VAL A 99 3.72 2.16 -9.59
CA VAL A 99 2.88 2.27 -8.39
C VAL A 99 2.69 0.88 -7.80
N ILE A 100 2.97 0.72 -6.51
CA ILE A 100 2.83 -0.54 -5.78
C ILE A 100 1.74 -0.52 -4.72
N ALA A 101 1.29 0.67 -4.31
CA ALA A 101 0.16 0.81 -3.39
C ALA A 101 -0.45 2.22 -3.44
N TRP A 102 -1.74 2.29 -3.12
CA TRP A 102 -2.47 3.53 -2.82
C TRP A 102 -2.88 3.52 -1.36
N LEU A 103 -2.57 4.57 -0.64
CA LEU A 103 -2.92 4.74 0.76
C LEU A 103 -4.17 5.63 0.86
N TRP A 104 -5.24 5.04 1.36
CA TRP A 104 -6.55 5.70 1.48
C TRP A 104 -6.87 6.04 2.93
N ALA A 105 -7.44 7.22 3.14
CA ALA A 105 -8.14 7.57 4.36
C ALA A 105 -9.64 7.28 4.20
N ARG A 106 -10.26 6.61 5.17
CA ARG A 106 -11.72 6.58 5.26
C ARG A 106 -12.21 7.97 5.64
N THR A 107 -13.38 8.37 5.14
CA THR A 107 -13.96 9.67 5.43
C THR A 107 -15.40 9.56 5.87
N VAL A 108 -15.84 10.54 6.65
CA VAL A 108 -17.26 10.79 6.96
C VAL A 108 -17.56 12.26 6.78
N LYS A 109 -18.80 12.62 6.50
CA LYS A 109 -19.19 14.03 6.40
C LYS A 109 -19.04 14.74 7.74
N SER A 110 -18.63 16.03 7.69
CA SER A 110 -18.53 16.84 8.90
C SER A 110 -19.89 16.97 9.59
N PRO A 111 -19.95 16.83 10.94
CA PRO A 111 -21.17 17.04 11.68
C PRO A 111 -21.55 18.52 11.81
N ASN A 112 -20.66 19.43 11.44
CA ASN A 112 -20.94 20.85 11.42
C ASN A 112 -21.75 21.22 10.16
N PRO A 113 -23.00 21.75 10.30
CA PRO A 113 -23.84 22.07 9.15
C PRO A 113 -23.19 23.01 8.13
N ALA A 114 -22.39 23.98 8.58
CA ALA A 114 -21.67 24.91 7.69
C ALA A 114 -20.60 24.23 6.85
N PHE A 115 -20.13 23.05 7.26
CA PHE A 115 -19.09 22.25 6.62
C PHE A 115 -19.57 20.84 6.24
N ALA A 116 -20.91 20.65 6.09
CA ALA A 116 -21.49 19.34 5.78
C ALA A 116 -21.00 18.75 4.43
N HIS A 117 -20.49 19.58 3.53
CA HIS A 117 -19.88 19.16 2.27
C HIS A 117 -18.50 18.52 2.46
N VAL A 118 -17.82 18.80 3.58
CA VAL A 118 -16.44 18.36 3.82
C VAL A 118 -16.38 16.89 4.23
N ASP A 119 -15.53 16.13 3.56
CA ASP A 119 -15.18 14.77 3.91
C ASP A 119 -14.06 14.78 4.95
N VAL A 120 -14.38 14.46 6.21
CA VAL A 120 -13.41 14.43 7.31
C VAL A 120 -12.62 13.11 7.27
N PRO A 121 -11.28 13.16 7.13
CA PRO A 121 -10.48 11.95 7.09
C PRO A 121 -10.31 11.35 8.50
N LEU A 122 -10.52 10.06 8.63
CA LEU A 122 -10.40 9.30 9.88
C LEU A 122 -9.00 8.67 9.95
N VAL A 123 -8.00 9.49 10.27
CA VAL A 123 -6.59 9.10 10.23
C VAL A 123 -5.97 9.20 11.62
N SER A 124 -5.43 8.11 12.13
CA SER A 124 -4.77 8.07 13.43
C SER A 124 -3.32 8.57 13.39
N THR A 125 -2.69 8.55 12.23
CA THR A 125 -1.35 9.09 12.00
C THR A 125 -1.16 9.43 10.53
N PHE A 126 -0.47 10.52 10.25
CA PHE A 126 -0.03 10.87 8.90
C PHE A 126 1.39 10.39 8.57
N ILE A 127 2.04 9.65 9.47
CA ILE A 127 3.38 9.10 9.24
C ILE A 127 3.31 7.98 8.19
N LEU A 128 4.11 8.11 7.15
CA LEU A 128 4.29 7.10 6.09
C LEU A 128 5.53 6.24 6.33
N SER A 129 6.61 6.86 6.80
CA SER A 129 7.87 6.21 7.13
C SER A 129 8.53 6.90 8.31
N SER A 130 8.98 6.11 9.27
CA SER A 130 9.80 6.57 10.41
C SER A 130 11.26 6.14 10.29
N LYS A 131 11.68 5.60 9.12
CA LYS A 131 13.05 5.14 8.90
C LYS A 131 13.99 6.34 8.84
N ALA A 132 15.03 6.35 9.68
CA ALA A 132 16.02 7.42 9.72
C ALA A 132 16.62 7.73 8.34
N GLY A 133 16.61 9.01 7.96
CA GLY A 133 17.03 9.50 6.64
C GLY A 133 16.06 9.22 5.49
N LYS A 134 14.91 8.58 5.77
CA LYS A 134 13.81 8.31 4.83
C LYS A 134 12.46 8.52 5.51
N GLU A 135 12.41 9.46 6.43
CA GLU A 135 11.18 9.86 7.08
C GLU A 135 10.25 10.51 6.06
N ALA A 136 9.00 10.08 6.05
CA ALA A 136 7.96 10.59 5.16
C ALA A 136 6.63 10.71 5.90
N TRP A 137 5.86 11.73 5.59
CA TRP A 137 4.57 11.98 6.18
C TRP A 137 3.64 12.73 5.24
N VAL A 138 2.35 12.70 5.54
CA VAL A 138 1.32 13.42 4.76
C VAL A 138 0.97 14.71 5.46
N GLU A 139 1.02 15.82 4.73
CA GLU A 139 0.54 17.12 5.16
C GLU A 139 -0.86 17.36 4.58
N PRO A 140 -1.90 17.53 5.42
CA PRO A 140 -3.17 18.04 4.95
C PRO A 140 -3.05 19.55 4.74
N VAL A 141 -3.17 20.00 3.51
CA VAL A 141 -3.15 21.43 3.12
C VAL A 141 -4.58 21.89 2.89
N VAL A 142 -5.04 22.83 3.72
CA VAL A 142 -6.38 23.44 3.59
C VAL A 142 -6.31 24.54 2.53
N ASP A 143 -7.28 24.53 1.63
CA ASP A 143 -7.41 25.51 0.53
C ASP A 143 -8.88 25.90 0.40
N GLY A 144 -9.22 27.06 0.94
CA GLY A 144 -10.61 27.54 1.00
C GLY A 144 -11.53 26.54 1.70
N ASP A 145 -12.55 26.06 0.99
CA ASP A 145 -13.56 25.15 1.49
C ASP A 145 -13.20 23.66 1.30
N SER A 146 -11.95 23.37 0.95
CA SER A 146 -11.46 22.01 0.72
C SER A 146 -10.08 21.79 1.34
N TYR A 147 -9.58 20.57 1.25
CA TYR A 147 -8.21 20.24 1.59
C TYR A 147 -7.64 19.25 0.58
N ARG A 148 -6.32 19.23 0.46
CA ARG A 148 -5.57 18.21 -0.28
C ARG A 148 -4.51 17.59 0.61
N PHE A 149 -4.02 16.43 0.21
CA PHE A 149 -2.89 15.78 0.88
C PHE A 149 -1.62 15.99 0.07
N GLU A 150 -0.55 16.37 0.74
CA GLU A 150 0.78 16.46 0.17
C GLU A 150 1.75 15.58 0.95
N VAL A 151 2.63 14.88 0.23
CA VAL A 151 3.66 14.07 0.87
C VAL A 151 4.89 14.93 1.11
N ARG A 152 5.37 14.93 2.35
CA ARG A 152 6.57 15.63 2.80
C ARG A 152 7.64 14.64 3.25
N MET A 153 8.89 15.01 3.06
CA MET A 153 10.05 14.24 3.55
C MET A 153 10.69 14.95 4.74
N GLY A 154 11.42 14.17 5.53
CA GLY A 154 12.11 14.64 6.70
C GLY A 154 11.31 14.46 8.00
N LYS A 155 11.81 15.06 9.08
CA LYS A 155 11.23 14.88 10.42
C LYS A 155 9.79 15.38 10.49
N PRO A 156 8.82 14.49 10.80
CA PRO A 156 7.42 14.87 10.88
C PRO A 156 7.15 15.76 12.09
N PRO A 157 6.23 16.74 11.99
CA PRO A 157 5.76 17.50 13.14
C PRO A 157 4.93 16.59 14.07
N GLU A 158 4.75 17.01 15.31
CA GLU A 158 3.99 16.25 16.30
C GLU A 158 2.53 16.00 15.85
N ALA A 159 1.92 16.99 15.20
CA ALA A 159 0.58 16.88 14.62
C ALA A 159 0.46 15.72 13.62
N ALA A 160 1.50 15.45 12.84
CA ALA A 160 1.48 14.32 11.89
C ALA A 160 1.43 12.96 12.59
N LYS A 161 1.96 12.86 13.80
CA LYS A 161 1.90 11.62 14.60
C LYS A 161 0.50 11.33 15.12
N LEU A 162 -0.26 12.39 15.39
CA LEU A 162 -1.63 12.29 15.93
C LEU A 162 -2.70 12.19 14.83
N GLY A 163 -2.35 12.49 13.58
CA GLY A 163 -3.33 12.51 12.49
C GLY A 163 -4.48 13.49 12.74
N THR A 164 -5.70 13.03 12.57
CA THR A 164 -6.91 13.80 12.89
C THR A 164 -7.57 13.38 14.21
N THR A 165 -6.84 12.71 15.11
CA THR A 165 -7.39 12.27 16.40
C THR A 165 -7.68 13.43 17.34
N ALA A 166 -8.83 13.40 18.01
CA ALA A 166 -9.35 14.51 18.82
C ALA A 166 -9.35 14.24 20.35
N GLY A 167 -8.47 13.33 20.83
CA GLY A 167 -8.31 13.02 22.26
C GLY A 167 -9.24 11.92 22.78
N LYS A 168 -9.17 11.63 24.11
CA LYS A 168 -9.68 10.39 24.71
C LYS A 168 -11.19 10.10 24.56
N ARG A 169 -12.05 11.10 24.42
CA ARG A 169 -13.52 10.93 24.30
C ARG A 169 -14.07 11.34 22.95
N LYS A 170 -13.24 11.84 22.07
CA LYS A 170 -13.59 12.29 20.72
C LYS A 170 -12.77 11.47 19.74
N ALA A 171 -13.40 11.03 18.66
CA ALA A 171 -12.72 10.17 17.72
C ALA A 171 -11.72 10.95 16.86
N PHE A 172 -12.22 11.93 16.13
CA PHE A 172 -11.45 12.70 15.15
C PHE A 172 -11.94 14.14 15.10
N PHE A 173 -11.26 15.02 14.37
CA PHE A 173 -11.71 16.39 14.13
C PHE A 173 -11.70 16.72 12.64
N CYS A 174 -12.57 17.66 12.24
CA CYS A 174 -12.63 18.18 10.90
C CYS A 174 -11.42 19.09 10.64
N LEU A 175 -10.71 18.88 9.54
CA LEU A 175 -9.53 19.68 9.17
C LEU A 175 -9.82 21.17 8.92
N LEU A 176 -11.05 21.49 8.47
CA LEU A 176 -11.44 22.86 8.16
C LEU A 176 -12.07 23.56 9.36
N SER A 177 -13.07 22.95 9.97
CA SER A 177 -13.86 23.57 11.05
C SER A 177 -13.33 23.30 12.45
N HIS A 178 -12.34 22.40 12.58
CA HIS A 178 -11.85 21.85 13.85
C HIS A 178 -12.95 21.27 14.76
N THR A 179 -14.15 21.09 14.23
CA THR A 179 -15.24 20.44 14.96
C THR A 179 -14.89 18.98 15.21
N ALA A 180 -15.01 18.57 16.46
CA ALA A 180 -14.74 17.20 16.86
C ALA A 180 -15.89 16.26 16.47
N LEU A 181 -15.54 15.12 15.90
CA LEU A 181 -16.43 14.01 15.62
C LEU A 181 -16.49 13.08 16.84
N THR A 182 -17.65 12.43 17.01
CA THR A 182 -17.82 11.36 18.00
C THR A 182 -17.82 10.00 17.32
N TYR A 183 -17.47 8.96 18.07
CA TYR A 183 -17.61 7.58 17.58
C TYR A 183 -19.04 7.23 17.18
N ASP A 184 -20.05 7.80 17.87
CA ASP A 184 -21.46 7.57 17.54
C ASP A 184 -21.85 8.17 16.19
N HIS A 185 -21.32 9.37 15.86
CA HIS A 185 -21.51 9.96 14.53
C HIS A 185 -20.90 9.04 13.45
N ILE A 186 -19.64 8.63 13.62
CA ILE A 186 -18.97 7.74 12.67
C ILE A 186 -19.72 6.42 12.49
N ARG A 187 -20.20 5.82 13.60
CA ARG A 187 -20.98 4.59 13.56
C ARG A 187 -22.31 4.75 12.81
N LYS A 188 -23.02 5.84 13.03
CA LYS A 188 -24.28 6.16 12.32
C LYS A 188 -24.02 6.34 10.81
N GLU A 189 -22.97 7.07 10.43
CA GLU A 189 -22.59 7.24 9.03
C GLU A 189 -22.22 5.89 8.39
N GLY A 190 -21.47 5.04 9.11
CA GLY A 190 -21.10 3.70 8.67
C GLY A 190 -22.30 2.78 8.47
N GLN A 191 -23.24 2.74 9.44
CA GLN A 191 -24.46 1.95 9.34
C GLN A 191 -25.39 2.40 8.22
N ALA A 192 -25.37 3.70 7.90
CA ALA A 192 -26.14 4.28 6.81
C ALA A 192 -25.44 4.19 5.43
N GLY A 193 -24.26 3.55 5.35
CA GLY A 193 -23.52 3.40 4.10
C GLY A 193 -22.94 4.69 3.54
N ARG A 194 -22.82 5.76 4.34
CA ARG A 194 -22.35 7.08 3.88
C ARG A 194 -20.87 7.35 4.13
N MET A 195 -20.11 6.32 4.49
CA MET A 195 -18.66 6.45 4.56
C MET A 195 -18.06 6.59 3.16
N GLY A 196 -17.14 7.54 3.04
CA GLY A 196 -16.34 7.74 1.84
C GLY A 196 -14.90 7.30 2.03
N GLN A 197 -14.07 7.58 1.01
CA GLN A 197 -12.63 7.39 1.05
C GLN A 197 -11.92 8.48 0.24
N ARG A 198 -10.72 8.85 0.66
CA ARG A 198 -9.88 9.83 -0.04
C ARG A 198 -8.46 9.33 -0.15
N LEU A 199 -7.87 9.42 -1.33
CA LEU A 199 -6.49 9.02 -1.56
C LEU A 199 -5.56 9.96 -0.80
N MET A 200 -4.68 9.40 0.02
CA MET A 200 -3.81 10.15 0.93
C MET A 200 -2.36 10.20 0.44
N ALA A 201 -1.89 9.11 -0.13
CA ALA A 201 -0.56 9.02 -0.72
C ALA A 201 -0.49 7.87 -1.74
N ILE A 202 0.47 7.98 -2.64
CA ILE A 202 0.84 6.93 -3.60
C ILE A 202 2.19 6.38 -3.17
N VAL A 203 2.35 5.06 -3.24
CA VAL A 203 3.62 4.40 -3.02
C VAL A 203 4.11 3.82 -4.33
N ALA A 204 5.28 4.23 -4.76
CA ALA A 204 5.94 3.73 -5.96
C ALA A 204 7.22 2.96 -5.61
N GLU A 205 7.65 2.07 -6.49
CA GLU A 205 8.89 1.32 -6.37
C GLU A 205 10.07 2.17 -6.88
N GLY A 206 10.99 2.53 -5.98
CA GLY A 206 12.22 3.22 -6.31
C GLY A 206 13.43 2.31 -6.20
N HIS A 207 14.57 2.71 -6.75
CA HIS A 207 15.82 1.95 -6.74
C HIS A 207 16.32 1.59 -5.32
N GLY A 208 16.07 2.45 -4.35
CA GLY A 208 16.50 2.26 -2.95
C GLY A 208 15.38 1.92 -1.97
N GLY A 209 14.21 1.53 -2.46
CA GLY A 209 13.02 1.22 -1.66
C GLY A 209 11.78 1.99 -2.10
N ARG A 210 10.89 2.26 -1.15
CA ARG A 210 9.61 2.92 -1.43
C ARG A 210 9.81 4.43 -1.64
N VAL A 211 9.15 4.95 -2.67
CA VAL A 211 9.01 6.39 -2.94
C VAL A 211 7.56 6.78 -2.67
N TYR A 212 7.36 7.77 -1.81
CA TYR A 212 6.03 8.26 -1.46
C TYR A 212 5.74 9.53 -2.27
N LEU A 213 4.61 9.55 -2.96
CA LEU A 213 4.18 10.65 -3.82
C LEU A 213 2.83 11.19 -3.37
N SER A 214 2.63 12.48 -3.60
CA SER A 214 1.34 13.13 -3.37
C SER A 214 0.28 12.54 -4.31
N PRO A 215 -0.99 12.43 -3.88
CA PRO A 215 -2.05 11.89 -4.71
C PRO A 215 -2.36 12.80 -5.89
N SER A 216 -2.72 12.19 -7.03
CA SER A 216 -3.28 12.90 -8.18
C SER A 216 -4.71 12.41 -8.48
N ALA A 217 -5.52 13.27 -9.11
CA ALA A 217 -6.88 12.90 -9.51
C ALA A 217 -6.89 11.69 -10.44
N MET A 218 -5.97 11.65 -11.41
CA MET A 218 -5.84 10.53 -12.35
C MET A 218 -5.57 9.20 -11.61
N GLN A 219 -4.66 9.20 -10.63
CA GLN A 219 -4.35 8.02 -9.85
C GLN A 219 -5.53 7.56 -8.98
N ALA A 220 -6.30 8.51 -8.43
CA ALA A 220 -7.49 8.20 -7.67
C ALA A 220 -8.57 7.52 -8.53
N GLU A 221 -8.76 7.97 -9.77
CA GLU A 221 -9.72 7.37 -10.71
C GLU A 221 -9.28 5.96 -11.14
N ILE A 222 -8.01 5.75 -11.47
CA ILE A 222 -7.51 4.42 -11.82
C ILE A 222 -7.69 3.45 -10.64
N ALA A 223 -7.36 3.88 -9.43
CA ALA A 223 -7.50 3.04 -8.25
C ALA A 223 -8.96 2.66 -7.94
N LYS A 224 -9.94 3.49 -8.31
CA LYS A 224 -11.37 3.17 -8.20
C LYS A 224 -11.84 2.11 -9.20
N GLN A 225 -11.16 1.99 -10.35
CA GLN A 225 -11.48 0.97 -11.36
C GLN A 225 -11.11 -0.44 -10.91
N ALA A 226 -10.24 -0.57 -9.92
CA ALA A 226 -9.86 -1.85 -9.32
C ALA A 226 -11.00 -2.39 -8.44
N SER A 227 -12.11 -2.78 -9.05
CA SER A 227 -13.23 -3.45 -8.38
C SER A 227 -13.11 -4.96 -8.57
N PRO A 228 -13.15 -5.77 -7.50
CA PRO A 228 -13.17 -7.22 -7.64
C PRO A 228 -14.51 -7.66 -8.25
N GLU A 229 -14.43 -8.49 -9.28
CA GLU A 229 -15.56 -9.21 -9.81
C GLU A 229 -15.71 -10.51 -9.00
N TRP A 230 -16.73 -10.57 -8.15
CA TRP A 230 -17.10 -11.77 -7.38
C TRP A 230 -18.26 -12.52 -8.03
#